data_2090ee4e3ea085759c71c6b8dad9abde
#
_entry.id   2090ee4e3ea085759c71c6b8dad9abde
#
_cell.length_a   1.000
_cell.length_b   1.000
_cell.length_c   1.000
_cell.angle_alpha   90.00
_cell.angle_beta   90.00
_cell.angle_gamma   90.00
#
_symmetry.space_group_name_H-M   'P 1'
#
loop_
_entity.id
_entity.type
_entity.pdbx_description
1 polymer ?
#
loop_
_entity_poly.entity_id
_entity_poly.type
_entity_poly.pdbx_seq_one_letter_code
_entity_poly.pdbx_strand_id
1 'polypeptide(L)'
;IVRGGQTMNPSTEDILEAINATPARNIFVLPNNKNIIMAAEQAVKLTDRNVIVLQTRTIPQGITAMLAFDESSDFSTNGVNMTKALDNVGSGSITFAVRDSDFEGKQIKKGEILAMENGKLAFVEKDVTKALIKITKKLIRSGSSYITIIYGSDVTDETAQAAFEALRAKISDDIEIVLAVSYTHLTLPTKLEVE
;
A
#
# COMPACT_ATOMS: atom_id res chain seq x y z
N ILE A 1 -9.38 5.80 -12.48
CA ILE A 1 -8.11 5.18 -12.05
C ILE A 1 -7.08 5.42 -13.13
N VAL A 2 -5.98 6.09 -12.78
CA VAL A 2 -4.81 6.25 -13.66
C VAL A 2 -3.96 4.99 -13.53
N ARG A 3 -3.75 4.30 -14.63
CA ARG A 3 -2.91 3.09 -14.64
C ARG A 3 -1.47 3.48 -14.97
N GLY A 4 -0.53 3.15 -14.09
CA GLY A 4 0.88 3.13 -14.42
C GLY A 4 1.20 1.87 -15.27
N GLY A 5 2.22 1.96 -16.14
CA GLY A 5 2.76 0.78 -16.81
C GLY A 5 3.59 -0.09 -15.85
N GLN A 6 3.92 -1.32 -16.25
CA GLN A 6 4.77 -2.23 -15.45
C GLN A 6 6.16 -1.64 -15.13
N THR A 7 6.62 -0.69 -15.92
CA THR A 7 7.97 -0.11 -15.83
C THR A 7 7.98 1.38 -15.57
N MET A 8 6.83 2.07 -15.64
CA MET A 8 6.75 3.52 -15.50
C MET A 8 5.58 3.93 -14.61
N ASN A 9 5.88 4.83 -13.67
CA ASN A 9 4.85 5.55 -12.91
C ASN A 9 4.09 6.49 -13.86
N PRO A 10 2.80 6.81 -13.58
CA PRO A 10 2.08 7.83 -14.34
C PRO A 10 2.84 9.15 -14.34
N SER A 11 2.88 9.81 -15.48
CA SER A 11 3.46 11.15 -15.62
C SER A 11 2.55 12.22 -15.00
N THR A 12 3.08 13.43 -14.86
CA THR A 12 2.28 14.61 -14.46
C THR A 12 1.14 14.85 -15.45
N GLU A 13 1.38 14.61 -16.76
CA GLU A 13 0.38 14.77 -17.81
C GLU A 13 -0.75 13.74 -17.70
N ASP A 14 -0.43 12.47 -17.46
CA ASP A 14 -1.44 11.41 -17.26
C ASP A 14 -2.35 11.72 -16.07
N ILE A 15 -1.77 12.24 -14.98
CA ILE A 15 -2.52 12.62 -13.79
C ILE A 15 -3.39 13.86 -14.07
N LEU A 16 -2.84 14.85 -14.76
CA LEU A 16 -3.57 16.06 -15.14
C LEU A 16 -4.74 15.74 -16.06
N GLU A 17 -4.54 14.86 -17.05
CA GLU A 17 -5.61 14.39 -17.93
C GLU A 17 -6.74 13.74 -17.12
N ALA A 18 -6.40 12.85 -16.19
CA ALA A 18 -7.38 12.20 -15.33
C ALA A 18 -8.14 13.20 -14.43
N ILE A 19 -7.45 14.20 -13.87
CA ILE A 19 -8.07 15.28 -13.10
C ILE A 19 -9.08 16.03 -13.97
N ASN A 20 -8.69 16.44 -15.18
CA ASN A 20 -9.53 17.20 -16.09
C ASN A 20 -10.71 16.39 -16.64
N ALA A 21 -10.52 15.07 -16.85
CA ALA A 21 -11.58 14.16 -17.28
C ALA A 21 -12.59 13.86 -16.16
N THR A 22 -12.27 14.15 -14.91
CA THR A 22 -13.18 13.89 -13.78
C THR A 22 -14.27 14.98 -13.74
N PRO A 23 -15.58 14.61 -13.82
CA PRO A 23 -16.68 15.58 -13.88
C PRO A 23 -17.00 16.16 -12.49
N ALA A 24 -16.00 16.67 -11.77
CA ALA A 24 -16.14 17.25 -10.45
C ALA A 24 -15.25 18.49 -10.30
N ARG A 25 -15.66 19.44 -9.47
CA ARG A 25 -14.87 20.62 -9.14
C ARG A 25 -13.85 20.33 -8.05
N ASN A 26 -14.22 19.50 -7.08
CA ASN A 26 -13.40 19.09 -5.95
C ASN A 26 -12.92 17.67 -6.16
N ILE A 27 -11.62 17.45 -6.14
CA ILE A 27 -11.00 16.17 -6.52
C ILE A 27 -9.96 15.78 -5.47
N PHE A 28 -10.02 14.55 -4.99
CA PHE A 28 -8.96 13.95 -4.20
C PHE A 28 -8.11 13.06 -5.10
N VAL A 29 -6.79 13.24 -5.05
CA VAL A 29 -5.82 12.39 -5.73
C VAL A 29 -5.13 11.53 -4.69
N LEU A 30 -5.20 10.20 -4.86
CA LEU A 30 -4.59 9.20 -4.01
C LEU A 30 -3.48 8.49 -4.79
N PRO A 31 -2.22 8.94 -4.67
CA PRO A 31 -1.11 8.39 -5.45
C PRO A 31 -0.83 6.91 -5.17
N ASN A 32 -1.03 6.46 -3.91
CA ASN A 32 -0.78 5.10 -3.45
C ASN A 32 0.66 4.58 -3.70
N ASN A 33 1.55 5.51 -4.03
CA ASN A 33 2.97 5.27 -4.25
C ASN A 33 3.74 6.57 -4.01
N LYS A 34 4.79 6.52 -3.18
CA LYS A 34 5.62 7.68 -2.84
C LYS A 34 6.24 8.39 -4.05
N ASN A 35 6.54 7.62 -5.11
CA ASN A 35 7.18 8.18 -6.31
C ASN A 35 6.20 8.98 -7.20
N ILE A 36 4.91 8.80 -7.01
CA ILE A 36 3.85 9.48 -7.77
C ILE A 36 3.40 10.77 -7.08
N ILE A 37 3.63 10.92 -5.78
CA ILE A 37 3.17 12.07 -5.00
C ILE A 37 3.65 13.38 -5.63
N MET A 38 4.93 13.47 -5.97
CA MET A 38 5.50 14.69 -6.56
C MET A 38 4.88 15.03 -7.92
N ALA A 39 4.65 14.03 -8.78
CA ALA A 39 4.00 14.23 -10.07
C ALA A 39 2.54 14.70 -9.89
N ALA A 40 1.83 14.13 -8.90
CA ALA A 40 0.48 14.56 -8.57
C ALA A 40 0.43 16.01 -8.05
N GLU A 41 1.36 16.41 -7.19
CA GLU A 41 1.47 17.77 -6.68
C GLU A 41 1.82 18.79 -7.80
N GLN A 42 2.61 18.36 -8.79
CA GLN A 42 2.87 19.19 -9.98
C GLN A 42 1.62 19.34 -10.85
N ALA A 43 0.85 18.26 -11.06
CA ALA A 43 -0.39 18.30 -11.84
C ALA A 43 -1.42 19.27 -11.24
N VAL A 44 -1.51 19.39 -9.91
CA VAL A 44 -2.40 20.34 -9.22
C VAL A 44 -2.16 21.79 -9.66
N LYS A 45 -0.91 22.15 -9.95
CA LYS A 45 -0.54 23.52 -10.35
C LYS A 45 -0.96 23.86 -11.78
N LEU A 46 -1.37 22.88 -12.57
CA LEU A 46 -1.70 22.99 -13.99
C LEU A 46 -3.20 22.89 -14.27
N THR A 47 -4.04 22.83 -13.24
CA THR A 47 -5.49 22.72 -13.37
C THR A 47 -6.21 23.84 -12.61
N ASP A 48 -7.40 24.20 -13.09
CA ASP A 48 -8.32 25.14 -12.43
C ASP A 48 -9.25 24.45 -11.41
N ARG A 49 -9.11 23.15 -11.23
CA ARG A 49 -9.91 22.36 -10.29
C ARG A 49 -9.39 22.53 -8.85
N ASN A 50 -10.26 22.35 -7.88
CA ASN A 50 -9.84 22.25 -6.49
C ASN A 50 -9.34 20.83 -6.26
N VAL A 51 -8.04 20.65 -6.07
CA VAL A 51 -7.43 19.33 -5.92
C VAL A 51 -6.67 19.23 -4.60
N ILE A 52 -6.92 18.19 -3.84
CA ILE A 52 -6.10 17.79 -2.69
C ILE A 52 -5.38 16.47 -3.04
N VAL A 53 -4.05 16.49 -2.96
CA VAL A 53 -3.24 15.27 -3.06
C VAL A 53 -3.05 14.71 -1.66
N LEU A 54 -3.65 13.54 -1.41
CA LEU A 54 -3.43 12.82 -0.16
C LEU A 54 -2.09 12.09 -0.23
N GLN A 55 -1.31 12.13 0.84
CA GLN A 55 0.05 11.56 0.88
C GLN A 55 0.05 10.02 1.01
N THR A 56 -0.85 9.36 0.27
CA THR A 56 -0.96 7.90 0.26
C THR A 56 0.25 7.27 -0.42
N ARG A 57 0.93 6.37 0.25
CA ARG A 57 2.14 5.68 -0.22
C ARG A 57 1.89 4.22 -0.59
N THR A 58 0.73 3.71 -0.21
CA THR A 58 0.30 2.33 -0.45
C THR A 58 -1.18 2.31 -0.80
N ILE A 59 -1.61 1.27 -1.53
CA ILE A 59 -3.02 1.11 -1.89
C ILE A 59 -3.93 1.07 -0.66
N PRO A 60 -3.56 0.40 0.43
CA PRO A 60 -4.34 0.37 1.64
C PRO A 60 -4.56 1.71 2.30
N GLN A 61 -3.49 2.50 2.39
CA GLN A 61 -3.66 3.88 2.81
C GLN A 61 -4.70 4.61 1.95
N GLY A 62 -4.68 4.37 0.62
CA GLY A 62 -5.70 4.92 -0.27
C GLY A 62 -7.11 4.43 0.04
N ILE A 63 -7.28 3.15 0.32
CA ILE A 63 -8.57 2.57 0.68
C ILE A 63 -9.06 3.16 2.01
N THR A 64 -8.22 3.17 3.04
CA THR A 64 -8.58 3.75 4.35
C THR A 64 -8.92 5.23 4.24
N ALA A 65 -8.17 6.00 3.44
CA ALA A 65 -8.52 7.38 3.16
C ALA A 65 -9.92 7.50 2.53
N MET A 66 -10.26 6.65 1.56
CA MET A 66 -11.57 6.64 0.93
C MET A 66 -12.69 6.30 1.91
N LEU A 67 -12.47 5.36 2.82
CA LEU A 67 -13.44 4.99 3.86
C LEU A 67 -13.67 6.11 4.89
N ALA A 68 -12.70 6.98 5.09
CA ALA A 68 -12.81 8.15 5.97
C ALA A 68 -13.48 9.38 5.30
N PHE A 69 -13.88 9.26 4.03
CA PHE A 69 -14.63 10.30 3.33
C PHE A 69 -16.06 10.38 3.86
N ASP A 70 -16.52 11.59 4.16
CA ASP A 70 -17.86 11.90 4.63
C ASP A 70 -18.55 12.87 3.68
N GLU A 71 -19.61 12.43 3.02
CA GLU A 71 -20.37 13.23 2.06
C GLU A 71 -21.02 14.48 2.71
N SER A 72 -21.26 14.47 4.01
CA SER A 72 -21.83 15.58 4.75
C SER A 72 -20.81 16.67 5.11
N SER A 73 -19.53 16.37 5.01
CA SER A 73 -18.43 17.26 5.34
C SER A 73 -17.95 18.05 4.11
N ASP A 74 -17.43 19.26 4.33
CA ASP A 74 -16.83 20.05 3.26
C ASP A 74 -15.50 19.45 2.75
N PHE A 75 -15.03 19.95 1.60
CA PHE A 75 -13.85 19.46 0.92
C PHE A 75 -12.57 19.52 1.77
N SER A 76 -12.37 20.61 2.51
CA SER A 76 -11.19 20.81 3.36
C SER A 76 -11.22 19.87 4.57
N THR A 77 -12.37 19.76 5.22
CA THR A 77 -12.58 18.85 6.37
C THR A 77 -12.36 17.41 5.95
N ASN A 78 -12.88 16.98 4.80
CA ASN A 78 -12.60 15.67 4.24
C ASN A 78 -11.09 15.45 4.00
N GLY A 79 -10.39 16.42 3.42
CA GLY A 79 -8.96 16.34 3.22
C GLY A 79 -8.18 16.09 4.52
N VAL A 80 -8.58 16.75 5.60
CA VAL A 80 -7.98 16.56 6.93
C VAL A 80 -8.31 15.18 7.50
N ASN A 81 -9.58 14.76 7.45
CA ASN A 81 -10.02 13.47 8.00
C ASN A 81 -9.39 12.30 7.26
N MET A 82 -9.41 12.34 5.93
CA MET A 82 -8.78 11.35 5.08
C MET A 82 -7.26 11.25 5.32
N THR A 83 -6.60 12.40 5.52
CA THR A 83 -5.16 12.43 5.86
C THR A 83 -4.88 11.81 7.22
N LYS A 84 -5.67 12.13 8.24
CA LYS A 84 -5.52 11.54 9.58
C LYS A 84 -5.72 10.02 9.59
N ALA A 85 -6.64 9.52 8.76
CA ALA A 85 -6.88 8.09 8.64
C ALA A 85 -5.64 7.31 8.18
N LEU A 86 -4.73 7.93 7.42
CA LEU A 86 -3.48 7.30 6.96
C LEU A 86 -2.54 6.91 8.10
N ASP A 87 -2.57 7.63 9.21
CA ASP A 87 -1.68 7.40 10.35
C ASP A 87 -2.02 6.11 11.10
N ASN A 88 -3.24 5.60 10.91
CA ASN A 88 -3.72 4.38 11.55
C ASN A 88 -3.35 3.12 10.76
N VAL A 89 -2.85 3.25 9.52
CA VAL A 89 -2.53 2.13 8.65
C VAL A 89 -1.06 1.77 8.73
N GLY A 90 -0.76 0.60 9.23
CA GLY A 90 0.56 -0.03 9.12
C GLY A 90 0.64 -0.86 7.83
N SER A 91 1.61 -0.58 6.96
CA SER A 91 1.80 -1.34 5.73
C SER A 91 3.08 -2.15 5.75
N GLY A 92 2.96 -3.45 5.48
CA GLY A 92 4.07 -4.36 5.24
C GLY A 92 4.09 -4.86 3.81
N SER A 93 5.26 -5.16 3.28
CA SER A 93 5.38 -5.88 2.02
C SER A 93 6.52 -6.89 2.07
N ILE A 94 6.32 -8.01 1.38
CA ILE A 94 7.31 -9.09 1.28
C ILE A 94 7.66 -9.24 -0.19
N THR A 95 8.94 -9.21 -0.52
CA THR A 95 9.45 -9.35 -1.89
C THR A 95 10.74 -10.16 -1.91
N PHE A 96 11.20 -10.52 -3.10
CA PHE A 96 12.48 -11.21 -3.29
C PHE A 96 13.54 -10.23 -3.78
N ALA A 97 14.77 -10.41 -3.29
CA ALA A 97 15.92 -9.68 -3.81
C ALA A 97 16.20 -10.11 -5.26
N VAL A 98 16.07 -9.18 -6.21
CA VAL A 98 16.31 -9.45 -7.65
C VAL A 98 17.79 -9.55 -7.98
N ARG A 99 18.67 -9.03 -7.12
CA ARG A 99 20.13 -9.04 -7.26
C ARG A 99 20.79 -8.98 -5.89
N ASP A 100 22.07 -9.32 -5.86
CA ASP A 100 22.89 -9.10 -4.66
C ASP A 100 23.03 -7.60 -4.38
N SER A 101 22.91 -7.22 -3.14
CA SER A 101 23.01 -5.83 -2.69
C SER A 101 23.53 -5.75 -1.27
N ASP A 102 24.01 -4.58 -0.87
CA ASP A 102 24.34 -4.27 0.51
C ASP A 102 23.32 -3.25 1.04
N PHE A 103 22.77 -3.52 2.21
CA PHE A 103 21.87 -2.61 2.89
C PHE A 103 22.28 -2.48 4.36
N GLU A 104 22.72 -1.29 4.74
CA GLU A 104 23.18 -0.99 6.11
C GLU A 104 24.24 -1.98 6.63
N GLY A 105 25.18 -2.40 5.77
CA GLY A 105 26.24 -3.34 6.11
C GLY A 105 25.83 -4.81 6.16
N LYS A 106 24.59 -5.14 5.75
CA LYS A 106 24.13 -6.52 5.56
C LYS A 106 24.15 -6.89 4.09
N GLN A 107 24.89 -7.93 3.75
CA GLN A 107 24.85 -8.51 2.41
C GLN A 107 23.52 -9.23 2.19
N ILE A 108 22.78 -8.79 1.21
CA ILE A 108 21.54 -9.41 0.75
C ILE A 108 21.87 -10.16 -0.53
N LYS A 109 21.55 -11.46 -0.59
CA LYS A 109 21.74 -12.28 -1.78
C LYS A 109 20.48 -12.31 -2.62
N LYS A 110 20.66 -12.44 -3.94
CA LYS A 110 19.59 -12.70 -4.88
C LYS A 110 18.72 -13.87 -4.42
N GLY A 111 17.40 -13.68 -4.41
CA GLY A 111 16.41 -14.69 -4.00
C GLY A 111 16.09 -14.67 -2.50
N GLU A 112 16.80 -13.93 -1.67
CA GLU A 112 16.41 -13.75 -0.28
C GLU A 112 15.13 -12.93 -0.17
N ILE A 113 14.34 -13.22 0.86
CA ILE A 113 13.06 -12.58 1.12
C ILE A 113 13.27 -11.32 1.92
N LEU A 114 12.80 -10.20 1.37
CA LEU A 114 12.86 -8.89 1.98
C LEU A 114 11.50 -8.54 2.58
N ALA A 115 11.46 -8.28 3.87
CA ALA A 115 10.28 -7.74 4.54
C ALA A 115 10.45 -6.23 4.73
N MET A 116 9.50 -5.48 4.20
CA MET A 116 9.48 -4.02 4.23
C MET A 116 8.38 -3.54 5.19
N GLU A 117 8.68 -2.54 6.00
CA GLU A 117 7.72 -1.83 6.85
C GLU A 117 7.58 -0.40 6.35
N ASN A 118 6.39 0.01 5.95
CA ASN A 118 6.12 1.36 5.43
C ASN A 118 7.11 1.79 4.32
N GLY A 119 7.51 0.84 3.46
CA GLY A 119 8.44 1.06 2.36
C GLY A 119 9.93 1.08 2.72
N LYS A 120 10.29 0.75 3.97
CA LYS A 120 11.69 0.59 4.41
C LYS A 120 11.98 -0.87 4.71
N LEU A 121 13.21 -1.33 4.41
CA LEU A 121 13.62 -2.70 4.76
C LEU A 121 13.61 -2.87 6.27
N ALA A 122 12.80 -3.83 6.75
CA ALA A 122 12.70 -4.16 8.16
C ALA A 122 13.62 -5.33 8.55
N PHE A 123 13.66 -6.36 7.72
CA PHE A 123 14.53 -7.53 7.90
C PHE A 123 14.57 -8.39 6.62
N VAL A 124 15.51 -9.32 6.60
CA VAL A 124 15.66 -10.36 5.58
C VAL A 124 15.29 -11.72 6.21
N GLU A 125 14.62 -12.57 5.46
CA GLU A 125 14.17 -13.88 5.90
C GLU A 125 14.36 -14.91 4.76
N LYS A 126 14.28 -16.19 5.07
CA LYS A 126 14.42 -17.29 4.09
C LYS A 126 13.09 -17.96 3.75
N ASP A 127 12.07 -17.67 4.49
CA ASP A 127 10.76 -18.30 4.38
C ASP A 127 9.66 -17.22 4.36
N VAL A 128 8.79 -17.26 3.35
CA VAL A 128 7.73 -16.26 3.13
C VAL A 128 6.73 -16.24 4.29
N THR A 129 6.32 -17.41 4.76
CA THR A 129 5.35 -17.54 5.85
C THR A 129 5.90 -16.98 7.16
N LYS A 130 7.19 -17.26 7.45
CA LYS A 130 7.86 -16.67 8.61
C LYS A 130 7.99 -15.16 8.47
N ALA A 131 8.33 -14.67 7.28
CA ALA A 131 8.41 -13.25 7.00
C ALA A 131 7.04 -12.58 7.22
N LEU A 132 5.95 -13.19 6.72
CA LEU A 132 4.58 -12.72 6.89
C LEU A 132 4.21 -12.62 8.37
N ILE A 133 4.39 -13.69 9.15
CA ILE A 133 4.07 -13.69 10.58
C ILE A 133 4.87 -12.62 11.34
N LYS A 134 6.15 -12.49 11.03
CA LYS A 134 7.05 -11.58 11.72
C LYS A 134 6.74 -10.11 11.41
N ILE A 135 6.46 -9.79 10.13
CA ILE A 135 6.11 -8.41 9.74
C ILE A 135 4.73 -8.02 10.27
N THR A 136 3.76 -8.94 10.22
CA THR A 136 2.42 -8.72 10.80
C THR A 136 2.50 -8.39 12.28
N LYS A 137 3.20 -9.21 13.07
CA LYS A 137 3.38 -8.96 14.50
C LYS A 137 4.07 -7.62 14.81
N LYS A 138 4.93 -7.17 13.91
CA LYS A 138 5.60 -5.88 14.04
C LYS A 138 4.67 -4.70 13.74
N LEU A 139 3.70 -4.89 12.85
CA LEU A 139 2.74 -3.87 12.43
C LEU A 139 1.53 -3.75 13.36
N ILE A 140 1.15 -4.84 14.04
CA ILE A 140 0.05 -4.83 15.00
C ILE A 140 0.36 -3.86 16.13
N ARG A 141 -0.59 -2.97 16.43
CA ARG A 141 -0.56 -1.99 17.52
C ARG A 141 -1.75 -2.23 18.43
N SER A 142 -1.74 -1.57 19.59
CA SER A 142 -2.93 -1.54 20.46
C SER A 142 -4.09 -0.91 19.71
N GLY A 143 -5.21 -1.62 19.61
CA GLY A 143 -6.41 -1.18 18.87
C GLY A 143 -6.46 -1.65 17.42
N SER A 144 -5.46 -2.40 16.94
CA SER A 144 -5.56 -3.05 15.61
C SER A 144 -6.69 -4.07 15.62
N SER A 145 -7.62 -3.95 14.68
CA SER A 145 -8.82 -4.78 14.56
C SER A 145 -8.93 -5.53 13.24
N TYR A 146 -8.12 -5.12 12.24
CA TYR A 146 -8.26 -5.65 10.89
C TYR A 146 -6.90 -5.81 10.19
N ILE A 147 -6.72 -6.93 9.48
CA ILE A 147 -5.53 -7.23 8.68
C ILE A 147 -5.98 -7.66 7.28
N THR A 148 -5.49 -7.00 6.25
CA THR A 148 -5.65 -7.44 4.87
C THR A 148 -4.35 -7.98 4.34
N ILE A 149 -4.35 -9.22 3.87
CA ILE A 149 -3.24 -9.83 3.13
C ILE A 149 -3.59 -9.77 1.65
N ILE A 150 -2.73 -9.12 0.86
CA ILE A 150 -2.90 -9.03 -0.58
C ILE A 150 -1.74 -9.77 -1.25
N TYR A 151 -2.02 -10.77 -2.08
CA TYR A 151 -1.00 -11.50 -2.82
C TYR A 151 -1.12 -11.28 -4.33
N GLY A 152 0.03 -11.30 -5.01
CA GLY A 152 0.13 -11.08 -6.45
C GLY A 152 0.02 -12.38 -7.25
N SER A 153 0.01 -12.26 -8.57
CA SER A 153 -0.13 -13.37 -9.52
C SER A 153 1.05 -14.36 -9.54
N ASP A 154 2.15 -14.01 -8.89
CA ASP A 154 3.34 -14.86 -8.72
C ASP A 154 3.26 -15.79 -7.50
N VAL A 155 2.18 -15.68 -6.72
CA VAL A 155 1.88 -16.55 -5.57
C VAL A 155 0.64 -17.38 -5.89
N THR A 156 0.73 -18.70 -5.78
CA THR A 156 -0.44 -19.56 -5.99
C THR A 156 -1.43 -19.47 -4.85
N ASP A 157 -2.73 -19.71 -5.15
CA ASP A 157 -3.80 -19.66 -4.15
C ASP A 157 -3.52 -20.63 -2.97
N GLU A 158 -2.96 -21.81 -3.25
CA GLU A 158 -2.61 -22.79 -2.21
C GLU A 158 -1.51 -22.24 -1.29
N THR A 159 -0.50 -21.58 -1.86
CA THR A 159 0.59 -20.98 -1.07
C THR A 159 0.08 -19.80 -0.23
N ALA A 160 -0.78 -18.97 -0.79
CA ALA A 160 -1.39 -17.85 -0.09
C ALA A 160 -2.30 -18.33 1.05
N GLN A 161 -3.12 -19.36 0.79
CA GLN A 161 -4.00 -19.95 1.79
C GLN A 161 -3.20 -20.60 2.94
N ALA A 162 -2.15 -21.34 2.63
CA ALA A 162 -1.29 -21.95 3.65
C ALA A 162 -0.61 -20.88 4.54
N ALA A 163 -0.16 -19.77 3.95
CA ALA A 163 0.44 -18.67 4.69
C ALA A 163 -0.60 -17.93 5.56
N PHE A 164 -1.83 -17.75 5.05
CA PHE A 164 -2.96 -17.21 5.78
C PHE A 164 -3.29 -18.05 7.01
N GLU A 165 -3.46 -19.38 6.87
CA GLU A 165 -3.75 -20.31 7.96
C GLU A 165 -2.65 -20.26 9.03
N ALA A 166 -1.39 -20.25 8.59
CA ALA A 166 -0.25 -20.17 9.49
C ALA A 166 -0.21 -18.85 10.27
N LEU A 167 -0.60 -17.72 9.63
CA LEU A 167 -0.73 -16.44 10.28
C LEU A 167 -1.91 -16.44 11.26
N ARG A 168 -3.08 -16.90 10.83
CA ARG A 168 -4.29 -16.98 11.66
C ARG A 168 -4.04 -17.70 12.98
N ALA A 169 -3.29 -18.80 12.94
CA ALA A 169 -2.89 -19.57 14.13
C ALA A 169 -1.95 -18.83 15.10
N LYS A 170 -1.43 -17.64 14.72
CA LYS A 170 -0.44 -16.87 15.49
C LYS A 170 -0.90 -15.49 15.91
N ILE A 171 -2.08 -15.06 15.45
CA ILE A 171 -2.68 -13.76 15.73
C ILE A 171 -3.90 -13.96 16.62
N SER A 172 -4.21 -12.98 17.46
CA SER A 172 -5.40 -12.99 18.34
C SER A 172 -6.69 -13.11 17.52
N ASP A 173 -7.67 -13.82 18.06
CA ASP A 173 -9.00 -13.97 17.44
C ASP A 173 -9.80 -12.67 17.38
N ASP A 174 -9.41 -11.66 18.16
CA ASP A 174 -10.03 -10.33 18.16
C ASP A 174 -9.71 -9.52 16.89
N ILE A 175 -8.72 -9.97 16.10
CA ILE A 175 -8.30 -9.32 14.86
C ILE A 175 -8.89 -10.09 13.67
N GLU A 176 -9.69 -9.42 12.87
CA GLU A 176 -10.19 -9.96 11.61
C GLU A 176 -9.06 -9.98 10.56
N ILE A 177 -8.88 -11.13 9.89
CA ILE A 177 -7.87 -11.29 8.83
C ILE A 177 -8.57 -11.66 7.54
N VAL A 178 -8.33 -10.88 6.49
CA VAL A 178 -8.86 -11.12 5.14
C VAL A 178 -7.73 -11.38 4.16
N LEU A 179 -7.93 -12.37 3.30
CA LEU A 179 -7.04 -12.69 2.18
C LEU A 179 -7.67 -12.20 0.87
N ALA A 180 -6.95 -11.40 0.11
CA ALA A 180 -7.37 -10.83 -1.15
C ALA A 180 -6.37 -11.08 -2.27
N VAL A 181 -6.86 -11.30 -3.49
CA VAL A 181 -6.04 -11.46 -4.70
C VAL A 181 -5.87 -10.12 -5.38
N SER A 182 -4.65 -9.77 -5.75
CA SER A 182 -4.39 -8.64 -6.64
C SER A 182 -4.33 -9.13 -8.08
N TYR A 183 -5.35 -8.79 -8.86
CA TYR A 183 -5.38 -9.09 -10.31
C TYR A 183 -4.55 -8.12 -11.16
N THR A 184 -3.80 -7.22 -10.55
CA THR A 184 -2.90 -6.35 -11.28
C THR A 184 -1.63 -7.11 -11.62
N HIS A 185 -1.23 -7.13 -12.89
CA HIS A 185 0.06 -7.65 -13.38
C HIS A 185 1.27 -6.80 -12.90
N LEU A 186 1.07 -5.96 -11.93
CA LEU A 186 2.16 -5.38 -11.18
C LEU A 186 2.72 -6.50 -10.30
N THR A 187 3.96 -6.86 -10.54
CA THR A 187 4.80 -7.63 -9.63
C THR A 187 4.93 -6.86 -8.31
N LEU A 188 3.83 -6.79 -7.59
CA LEU A 188 3.83 -6.26 -6.24
C LEU A 188 3.94 -7.47 -5.33
N PRO A 189 5.00 -7.52 -4.54
CA PRO A 189 5.14 -8.50 -3.50
C PRO A 189 3.90 -8.49 -2.61
N THR A 190 3.64 -9.60 -1.95
CA THR A 190 2.57 -9.72 -0.95
C THR A 190 2.56 -8.48 -0.06
N LYS A 191 1.47 -7.73 -0.10
CA LYS A 191 1.27 -6.58 0.79
C LYS A 191 0.43 -7.03 1.97
N LEU A 192 0.88 -6.63 3.13
CA LEU A 192 0.18 -6.83 4.39
C LEU A 192 -0.21 -5.47 4.96
N GLU A 193 -1.42 -5.38 5.46
CA GLU A 193 -1.95 -4.23 6.13
C GLU A 193 -2.52 -4.59 7.47
N VAL A 194 -2.32 -3.69 8.42
CA VAL A 194 -2.86 -3.77 9.75
C VAL A 194 -3.49 -2.42 10.09
N GLU A 195 -4.80 -2.42 10.25
CA GLU A 195 -5.60 -1.31 10.75
C GLU A 195 -5.89 -1.47 12.24
#